data_80fd8368a3098890e9c148dfe7b6ca75
#
_entry.id   80fd8368a3098890e9c148dfe7b6ca75
#
_cell.length_a   1.000
_cell.length_b   1.000
_cell.length_c   1.000
_cell.angle_alpha   90.00
_cell.angle_beta   90.00
_cell.angle_gamma   90.00
#
_symmetry.space_group_name_H-M   'P 1'
#
loop_
_entity.id
_entity.type
_entity.pdbx_description
1 polymer ?
#
loop_
_entity_poly.entity_id
_entity_poly.type
_entity_poly.pdbx_seq_one_letter_code
_entity_poly.pdbx_strand_id
1 'polypeptide(L)'
;MALDKTYKKVPGTTIFDAEQSAKGYHLNQFCMSFMKKENRERYLADEKAYLDEWPLTDAQKQALLNRDLNAAMAEGGNIYFLAKWGATLGMSFQQMAGSMTGMSEEEYRDMMLHGGRSIEGNRIADAEAAERSDAEVAAAQQDDPMGDAVRAAEKKGEVEGHAQITGAVFTSHVP
;
A
#
# COMPACT_ATOMS: atom_id res chain seq x y z
N MET A 1 -11.57 18.93 19.47
CA MET A 1 -12.27 18.84 18.18
C MET A 1 -11.93 17.47 17.58
N ALA A 2 -12.90 16.58 17.43
CA ALA A 2 -12.64 15.28 16.81
C ALA A 2 -12.40 15.49 15.31
N LEU A 3 -11.33 14.92 14.77
CA LEU A 3 -11.05 14.98 13.33
C LEU A 3 -12.14 14.20 12.59
N ASP A 4 -12.75 14.79 11.59
CA ASP A 4 -13.63 14.05 10.68
C ASP A 4 -12.77 13.04 9.89
N LYS A 5 -13.19 11.76 9.91
CA LYS A 5 -12.45 10.64 9.30
C LYS A 5 -13.24 10.02 8.14
N THR A 6 -13.92 10.86 7.37
CA THR A 6 -14.67 10.42 6.17
C THR A 6 -13.82 9.62 5.20
N TYR A 7 -12.50 9.89 5.15
CA TYR A 7 -11.55 9.11 4.35
C TYR A 7 -11.50 7.60 4.72
N LYS A 8 -11.97 7.20 5.92
CA LYS A 8 -12.05 5.78 6.31
C LYS A 8 -13.21 5.03 5.65
N LYS A 9 -14.13 5.74 5.01
CA LYS A 9 -15.32 5.16 4.39
C LYS A 9 -15.10 4.68 2.94
N VAL A 10 -13.88 4.72 2.43
CA VAL A 10 -13.57 4.26 1.07
C VAL A 10 -13.63 2.73 1.03
N PRO A 11 -14.57 2.13 0.27
CA PRO A 11 -14.73 0.69 0.20
C PRO A 11 -13.46 -0.01 -0.31
N GLY A 12 -13.13 -1.16 0.28
CA GLY A 12 -11.97 -1.97 -0.12
C GLY A 12 -10.62 -1.34 0.16
N THR A 13 -10.57 -0.27 0.97
CA THR A 13 -9.33 0.44 1.30
C THR A 13 -9.10 0.48 2.80
N THR A 14 -7.96 -0.01 3.26
CA THR A 14 -7.52 0.14 4.66
C THR A 14 -6.55 1.32 4.74
N ILE A 15 -7.01 2.42 5.33
CA ILE A 15 -6.20 3.62 5.48
C ILE A 15 -5.24 3.46 6.67
N PHE A 16 -3.95 3.61 6.41
CA PHE A 16 -2.92 3.57 7.43
C PHE A 16 -2.67 4.99 7.99
N ASP A 17 -3.48 5.36 8.98
CA ASP A 17 -3.36 6.64 9.70
C ASP A 17 -2.58 6.49 11.03
N ALA A 18 -2.54 7.58 11.81
CA ALA A 18 -1.84 7.59 13.10
C ALA A 18 -2.39 6.55 14.10
N GLU A 19 -3.71 6.28 14.07
CA GLU A 19 -4.32 5.26 14.94
C GLU A 19 -3.89 3.86 14.51
N GLN A 20 -3.90 3.56 13.21
CA GLN A 20 -3.43 2.29 12.68
C GLN A 20 -1.93 2.12 12.92
N SER A 21 -1.14 3.19 12.79
CA SER A 21 0.28 3.16 13.09
C SER A 21 0.55 2.84 14.57
N ALA A 22 -0.20 3.46 15.48
CA ALA A 22 -0.09 3.17 16.92
C ALA A 22 -0.53 1.74 17.26
N LYS A 23 -1.68 1.28 16.71
CA LYS A 23 -2.20 -0.08 16.87
C LYS A 23 -1.20 -1.14 16.39
N GLY A 24 -0.60 -0.91 15.23
CA GLY A 24 0.28 -1.87 14.57
C GLY A 24 1.76 -1.70 14.90
N TYR A 25 2.15 -0.88 15.86
CA TYR A 25 3.56 -0.57 16.12
C TYR A 25 4.42 -1.83 16.26
N HIS A 26 4.05 -2.74 17.15
CA HIS A 26 4.80 -3.96 17.39
C HIS A 26 4.74 -4.94 16.20
N LEU A 27 3.59 -5.03 15.53
CA LEU A 27 3.43 -5.84 14.32
C LEU A 27 4.38 -5.35 13.20
N ASN A 28 4.47 -4.05 13.00
CA ASN A 28 5.35 -3.47 12.00
C ASN A 28 6.84 -3.65 12.38
N GLN A 29 7.19 -3.54 13.67
CA GLN A 29 8.56 -3.84 14.15
C GLN A 29 8.91 -5.33 14.00
N PHE A 30 7.97 -6.23 14.27
CA PHE A 30 8.12 -7.66 13.98
C PHE A 30 8.45 -7.89 12.50
N CYS A 31 7.67 -7.31 11.58
CA CYS A 31 7.93 -7.41 10.14
C CYS A 31 9.30 -6.81 9.75
N MET A 32 9.70 -5.70 10.38
CA MET A 32 11.01 -5.10 10.14
C MET A 32 12.17 -5.97 10.62
N SER A 33 11.96 -6.84 11.60
CA SER A 33 13.00 -7.75 12.10
C SER A 33 13.53 -8.66 10.98
N PHE A 34 12.72 -8.97 9.97
CA PHE A 34 13.08 -9.81 8.82
C PHE A 34 14.07 -9.17 7.84
N MET A 35 14.46 -7.92 8.06
CA MET A 35 15.63 -7.36 7.38
C MET A 35 16.91 -8.12 7.70
N LYS A 36 16.97 -8.77 8.87
CA LYS A 36 18.10 -9.61 9.28
C LYS A 36 17.86 -11.06 8.88
N LYS A 37 18.88 -11.69 8.28
CA LYS A 37 18.83 -13.08 7.82
C LYS A 37 18.56 -14.04 8.99
N GLU A 38 19.22 -13.83 10.13
CA GLU A 38 19.11 -14.68 11.32
C GLU A 38 17.66 -14.72 11.83
N ASN A 39 16.94 -13.60 11.78
CA ASN A 39 15.56 -13.53 12.22
C ASN A 39 14.62 -14.28 11.26
N ARG A 40 14.88 -14.22 9.94
CA ARG A 40 14.13 -15.02 8.96
C ARG A 40 14.32 -16.52 9.20
N GLU A 41 15.56 -16.95 9.43
CA GLU A 41 15.89 -18.35 9.70
C GLU A 41 15.22 -18.85 11.00
N ARG A 42 15.25 -18.04 12.07
CA ARG A 42 14.59 -18.38 13.35
C ARG A 42 13.08 -18.48 13.18
N TYR A 43 12.47 -17.54 12.49
CA TYR A 43 11.03 -17.54 12.22
C TYR A 43 10.61 -18.76 11.41
N LEU A 44 11.32 -19.08 10.33
CA LEU A 44 11.02 -20.26 9.51
C LEU A 44 11.26 -21.59 10.24
N ALA A 45 12.14 -21.63 11.23
CA ALA A 45 12.37 -22.81 12.04
C ALA A 45 11.22 -23.07 13.04
N ASP A 46 10.69 -22.03 13.68
CA ASP A 46 9.54 -22.10 14.59
C ASP A 46 8.79 -20.77 14.63
N GLU A 47 7.77 -20.66 13.78
CA GLU A 47 6.97 -19.45 13.65
C GLU A 47 6.29 -19.07 14.96
N LYS A 48 5.73 -20.06 15.66
CA LYS A 48 4.97 -19.80 16.89
C LYS A 48 5.89 -19.31 18.00
N ALA A 49 7.02 -19.95 18.23
CA ALA A 49 7.99 -19.53 19.22
C ALA A 49 8.51 -18.11 18.93
N TYR A 50 8.80 -17.80 17.65
CA TYR A 50 9.26 -16.48 17.28
C TYR A 50 8.17 -15.38 17.45
N LEU A 51 6.91 -15.70 17.16
CA LEU A 51 5.78 -14.79 17.39
C LEU A 51 5.59 -14.52 18.90
N ASP A 52 5.84 -15.50 19.76
CA ASP A 52 5.66 -15.36 21.20
C ASP A 52 6.74 -14.49 21.88
N GLU A 53 7.85 -14.22 21.19
CA GLU A 53 8.86 -13.26 21.65
C GLU A 53 8.42 -11.78 21.48
N TRP A 54 7.37 -11.54 20.68
CA TRP A 54 6.92 -10.20 20.36
C TRP A 54 5.65 -9.84 21.12
N PRO A 55 5.50 -8.59 21.57
CA PRO A 55 4.29 -8.12 22.24
C PRO A 55 3.14 -7.88 21.25
N LEU A 56 2.80 -8.91 20.50
CA LEU A 56 1.69 -8.91 19.54
C LEU A 56 0.40 -9.30 20.27
N THR A 57 -0.72 -8.70 19.83
CA THR A 57 -2.04 -9.15 20.26
C THR A 57 -2.37 -10.53 19.69
N ASP A 58 -3.30 -11.23 20.31
CA ASP A 58 -3.75 -12.54 19.78
C ASP A 58 -4.32 -12.42 18.37
N ALA A 59 -5.05 -11.32 18.08
CA ALA A 59 -5.57 -11.05 16.76
C ALA A 59 -4.46 -10.86 15.71
N GLN A 60 -3.38 -10.14 16.06
CA GLN A 60 -2.21 -9.98 15.19
C GLN A 60 -1.50 -11.32 14.97
N LYS A 61 -1.29 -12.12 16.02
CA LYS A 61 -0.70 -13.46 15.88
C LYS A 61 -1.53 -14.39 14.99
N GLN A 62 -2.86 -14.41 15.19
CA GLN A 62 -3.76 -15.22 14.37
C GLN A 62 -3.75 -14.80 12.90
N ALA A 63 -3.77 -13.50 12.61
CA ALA A 63 -3.68 -12.99 11.25
C ALA A 63 -2.40 -13.48 10.54
N LEU A 64 -1.26 -13.45 11.23
CA LEU A 64 0.01 -13.93 10.70
C LEU A 64 0.03 -15.45 10.51
N LEU A 65 -0.43 -16.22 11.48
CA LEU A 65 -0.49 -17.68 11.38
C LEU A 65 -1.43 -18.16 10.26
N ASN A 66 -2.52 -17.44 10.04
CA ASN A 66 -3.49 -17.73 8.98
C ASN A 66 -3.07 -17.19 7.61
N ARG A 67 -1.93 -16.47 7.51
CA ARG A 67 -1.50 -15.81 6.27
C ARG A 67 -2.52 -14.78 5.75
N ASP A 68 -3.32 -14.21 6.64
CA ASP A 68 -4.35 -13.25 6.31
C ASP A 68 -3.80 -11.81 6.35
N LEU A 69 -3.39 -11.32 5.17
CA LEU A 69 -2.87 -9.97 5.00
C LEU A 69 -3.93 -8.90 5.28
N ASN A 70 -5.20 -9.16 4.94
CA ASN A 70 -6.28 -8.21 5.19
C ASN A 70 -6.54 -8.07 6.70
N ALA A 71 -6.60 -9.19 7.44
CA ALA A 71 -6.71 -9.16 8.89
C ALA A 71 -5.48 -8.48 9.53
N ALA A 72 -4.27 -8.77 9.05
CA ALA A 72 -3.06 -8.12 9.55
C ALA A 72 -3.07 -6.60 9.33
N MET A 73 -3.56 -6.13 8.18
CA MET A 73 -3.75 -4.68 7.92
C MET A 73 -4.82 -4.08 8.83
N ALA A 74 -5.94 -4.77 9.04
CA ALA A 74 -6.99 -4.32 9.97
C ALA A 74 -6.46 -4.20 11.41
N GLU A 75 -5.47 -5.03 11.78
CA GLU A 75 -4.77 -5.00 13.07
C GLU A 75 -3.57 -4.04 13.10
N GLY A 76 -3.50 -3.09 12.17
CA GLY A 76 -2.50 -2.01 12.14
C GLY A 76 -1.23 -2.34 11.37
N GLY A 77 -1.21 -3.44 10.63
CA GLY A 77 -0.12 -3.77 9.72
C GLY A 77 -0.06 -2.79 8.54
N ASN A 78 1.14 -2.28 8.25
CA ASN A 78 1.38 -1.54 7.03
C ASN A 78 1.83 -2.51 5.94
N ILE A 79 1.21 -2.44 4.77
CA ILE A 79 1.49 -3.36 3.66
C ILE A 79 2.98 -3.39 3.27
N TYR A 80 3.67 -2.25 3.36
CA TYR A 80 5.11 -2.17 3.08
C TYR A 80 5.95 -3.04 4.03
N PHE A 81 5.56 -3.13 5.31
CA PHE A 81 6.22 -3.98 6.28
C PHE A 81 5.74 -5.43 6.18
N LEU A 82 4.44 -5.66 5.98
CA LEU A 82 3.87 -7.00 5.76
C LEU A 82 4.48 -7.69 4.54
N ALA A 83 4.84 -6.93 3.49
CA ALA A 83 5.52 -7.48 2.32
C ALA A 83 6.89 -8.13 2.67
N LYS A 84 7.60 -7.65 3.70
CA LYS A 84 8.85 -8.27 4.16
C LYS A 84 8.59 -9.63 4.82
N TRP A 85 7.51 -9.74 5.59
CA TRP A 85 7.05 -10.99 6.16
C TRP A 85 6.61 -11.97 5.05
N GLY A 86 5.78 -11.54 4.09
CA GLY A 86 5.36 -12.37 2.96
C GLY A 86 6.56 -12.86 2.13
N ALA A 87 7.53 -11.99 1.85
CA ALA A 87 8.76 -12.38 1.17
C ALA A 87 9.60 -13.40 1.97
N THR A 88 9.60 -13.32 3.30
CA THR A 88 10.25 -14.33 4.18
C THR A 88 9.60 -15.70 4.03
N LEU A 89 8.29 -15.75 3.79
CA LEU A 89 7.54 -16.98 3.52
C LEU A 89 7.68 -17.48 2.07
N GLY A 90 8.43 -16.76 1.23
CA GLY A 90 8.60 -17.09 -0.18
C GLY A 90 7.42 -16.67 -1.08
N MET A 91 6.50 -15.85 -0.57
CA MET A 91 5.38 -15.35 -1.36
C MET A 91 5.84 -14.31 -2.38
N SER A 92 5.39 -14.44 -3.63
CA SER A 92 5.53 -13.39 -4.63
C SER A 92 4.63 -12.18 -4.31
N PHE A 93 4.93 -11.02 -4.90
CA PHE A 93 4.05 -9.86 -4.76
C PHE A 93 2.65 -10.14 -5.32
N GLN A 94 2.56 -10.87 -6.43
CA GLN A 94 1.29 -11.25 -7.06
C GLN A 94 0.48 -12.21 -6.18
N GLN A 95 1.15 -13.15 -5.50
CA GLN A 95 0.48 -14.02 -4.52
C GLN A 95 -0.09 -13.23 -3.35
N MET A 96 0.69 -12.31 -2.80
CA MET A 96 0.22 -11.45 -1.70
C MET A 96 -0.96 -10.59 -2.13
N ALA A 97 -0.85 -9.91 -3.27
CA ALA A 97 -1.91 -9.04 -3.78
C ALA A 97 -3.16 -9.85 -4.21
N GLY A 98 -2.97 -11.00 -4.81
CA GLY A 98 -4.05 -11.93 -5.15
C GLY A 98 -4.82 -12.37 -3.90
N SER A 99 -4.13 -12.82 -2.86
CA SER A 99 -4.77 -13.26 -1.61
C SER A 99 -5.61 -12.15 -0.95
N MET A 100 -5.17 -10.90 -1.05
CA MET A 100 -5.92 -9.74 -0.52
C MET A 100 -7.20 -9.44 -1.31
N THR A 101 -7.25 -9.81 -2.57
CA THR A 101 -8.38 -9.58 -3.48
C THR A 101 -9.25 -10.83 -3.69
N GLY A 102 -8.88 -11.95 -3.09
CA GLY A 102 -9.55 -13.24 -3.28
C GLY A 102 -9.25 -13.89 -4.64
N MET A 103 -8.17 -13.48 -5.29
CA MET A 103 -7.71 -14.02 -6.58
C MET A 103 -6.51 -14.94 -6.37
N SER A 104 -6.34 -15.92 -7.27
CA SER A 104 -5.08 -16.64 -7.40
C SER A 104 -3.97 -15.71 -7.94
N GLU A 105 -2.73 -16.15 -7.84
CA GLU A 105 -1.59 -15.40 -8.40
C GLU A 105 -1.75 -15.18 -9.91
N GLU A 106 -2.22 -16.19 -10.63
CA GLU A 106 -2.40 -16.14 -12.07
C GLU A 106 -3.53 -15.19 -12.47
N GLU A 107 -4.68 -15.28 -11.82
CA GLU A 107 -5.81 -14.37 -12.04
C GLU A 107 -5.43 -12.93 -11.75
N TYR A 108 -4.68 -12.68 -10.66
CA TYR A 108 -4.21 -11.34 -10.32
C TYR A 108 -3.24 -10.79 -11.38
N ARG A 109 -2.29 -11.60 -11.81
CA ARG A 109 -1.34 -11.23 -12.87
C ARG A 109 -2.07 -10.91 -14.17
N ASP A 110 -2.99 -11.77 -14.59
CA ASP A 110 -3.74 -11.60 -15.84
C ASP A 110 -4.63 -10.35 -15.78
N MET A 111 -5.30 -10.10 -14.65
CA MET A 111 -6.05 -8.86 -14.43
C MET A 111 -5.16 -7.63 -14.61
N MET A 112 -3.96 -7.63 -14.03
CA MET A 112 -3.02 -6.50 -14.13
C MET A 112 -2.51 -6.29 -15.55
N LEU A 113 -2.27 -7.37 -16.32
CA LEU A 113 -1.85 -7.28 -17.72
C LEU A 113 -2.96 -6.73 -18.63
N HIS A 114 -4.22 -6.92 -18.26
CA HIS A 114 -5.39 -6.42 -19.01
C HIS A 114 -5.89 -5.05 -18.53
N GLY A 115 -5.05 -4.25 -17.88
CA GLY A 115 -5.36 -2.86 -17.52
C GLY A 115 -5.78 -2.64 -16.07
N GLY A 116 -5.73 -3.69 -15.26
CA GLY A 116 -6.02 -3.60 -13.84
C GLY A 116 -7.49 -3.74 -13.48
N ARG A 117 -7.78 -3.59 -12.19
CA ARG A 117 -9.15 -3.71 -11.66
C ARG A 117 -9.97 -2.46 -12.01
N SER A 118 -11.26 -2.66 -12.31
CA SER A 118 -12.20 -1.54 -12.46
C SER A 118 -12.22 -0.69 -11.18
N ILE A 119 -12.23 0.63 -11.37
CA ILE A 119 -12.43 1.60 -10.30
C ILE A 119 -13.90 1.70 -9.85
N GLU A 120 -14.82 1.07 -10.57
CA GLU A 120 -16.23 1.02 -10.18
C GLU A 120 -16.39 0.32 -8.82
N GLY A 121 -17.11 0.96 -7.91
CA GLY A 121 -17.27 0.50 -6.53
C GLY A 121 -16.20 0.99 -5.55
N ASN A 122 -15.10 1.59 -5.99
CA ASN A 122 -14.13 2.27 -5.12
C ASN A 122 -14.58 3.70 -4.77
N ARG A 123 -15.88 3.91 -4.63
CA ARG A 123 -16.45 5.20 -4.27
C ARG A 123 -16.70 5.26 -2.77
N ILE A 124 -16.74 6.48 -2.23
CA ILE A 124 -17.18 6.72 -0.87
C ILE A 124 -18.59 6.15 -0.73
N ALA A 125 -18.80 5.30 0.29
CA ALA A 125 -20.06 4.56 0.48
C ALA A 125 -21.30 5.45 0.71
N ASP A 126 -21.11 6.73 0.89
CA ASP A 126 -22.12 7.74 1.14
C ASP A 126 -22.32 8.57 -0.14
N ALA A 127 -23.45 8.35 -0.84
CA ALA A 127 -23.74 9.02 -2.11
C ALA A 127 -23.75 10.57 -1.98
N GLU A 128 -24.23 11.10 -0.86
CA GLU A 128 -24.22 12.55 -0.60
C GLU A 128 -22.80 13.09 -0.35
N ALA A 129 -21.90 12.26 0.19
CA ALA A 129 -20.50 12.63 0.35
C ALA A 129 -19.74 12.57 -0.98
N ALA A 130 -20.13 11.67 -1.89
CA ALA A 130 -19.57 11.57 -3.23
C ALA A 130 -19.93 12.79 -4.09
N GLU A 131 -21.19 13.21 -4.05
CA GLU A 131 -21.63 14.41 -4.80
C GLU A 131 -20.96 15.70 -4.29
N ARG A 132 -20.73 15.81 -2.97
CA ARG A 132 -20.00 16.95 -2.39
C ARG A 132 -18.52 16.91 -2.77
N SER A 133 -17.92 15.73 -2.77
CA SER A 133 -16.51 15.53 -3.14
C SER A 133 -16.29 15.90 -4.61
N ASP A 134 -17.15 15.47 -5.51
CA ASP A 134 -17.04 15.79 -6.94
C ASP A 134 -17.24 17.30 -7.21
N ALA A 135 -18.13 17.95 -6.47
CA ALA A 135 -18.34 19.40 -6.54
C ALA A 135 -17.17 20.19 -5.95
N GLU A 136 -16.61 19.75 -4.82
CA GLU A 136 -15.44 20.36 -4.19
C GLU A 136 -14.17 20.18 -5.03
N VAL A 137 -13.99 19.00 -5.67
CA VAL A 137 -12.87 18.74 -6.58
C VAL A 137 -13.01 19.59 -7.84
N ALA A 138 -14.22 19.73 -8.38
CA ALA A 138 -14.47 20.58 -9.52
C ALA A 138 -14.23 22.07 -9.19
N ALA A 139 -14.64 22.52 -8.00
CA ALA A 139 -14.39 23.88 -7.52
C ALA A 139 -12.91 24.16 -7.27
N ALA A 140 -12.20 23.20 -6.67
CA ALA A 140 -10.77 23.31 -6.41
C ALA A 140 -9.93 23.30 -7.71
N GLN A 141 -10.38 22.59 -8.75
CA GLN A 141 -9.76 22.62 -10.07
C GLN A 141 -10.00 23.94 -10.82
N GLN A 142 -11.09 24.64 -10.52
CA GLN A 142 -11.36 25.98 -11.10
C GLN A 142 -10.56 27.10 -10.41
N ASP A 143 -10.08 26.86 -9.20
CA ASP A 143 -9.37 27.87 -8.38
C ASP A 143 -7.92 27.43 -8.11
N ASP A 144 -7.31 26.67 -9.03
CA ASP A 144 -5.91 26.25 -8.96
C ASP A 144 -4.99 27.16 -9.83
N PRO A 145 -4.56 28.32 -9.30
CA PRO A 145 -3.70 29.26 -10.03
C PRO A 145 -2.32 28.63 -10.38
N MET A 146 -1.90 27.60 -9.66
CA MET A 146 -0.65 26.89 -9.91
C MET A 146 -0.80 25.91 -11.10
N GLY A 147 -1.91 25.19 -11.18
CA GLY A 147 -2.23 24.33 -12.32
C GLY A 147 -2.43 25.11 -13.61
N ASP A 148 -3.01 26.30 -13.53
CA ASP A 148 -3.16 27.19 -14.67
C ASP A 148 -1.82 27.77 -15.12
N ALA A 149 -0.92 28.10 -14.21
CA ALA A 149 0.44 28.54 -14.52
C ALA A 149 1.26 27.43 -15.21
N VAL A 150 1.13 26.19 -14.75
CA VAL A 150 1.79 25.01 -15.36
C VAL A 150 1.25 24.76 -16.77
N ARG A 151 -0.07 24.74 -16.95
CA ARG A 151 -0.73 24.59 -18.28
C ARG A 151 -0.37 25.73 -19.25
N ALA A 152 -0.19 26.95 -18.74
CA ALA A 152 0.25 28.07 -19.51
C ALA A 152 1.72 27.99 -19.93
N ALA A 153 2.59 27.45 -19.04
CA ALA A 153 4.00 27.22 -19.33
C ALA A 153 4.20 26.10 -20.37
N GLU A 154 3.43 25.01 -20.24
CA GLU A 154 3.41 23.92 -21.24
C GLU A 154 2.99 24.40 -22.63
N LYS A 155 1.98 25.25 -22.71
CA LYS A 155 1.54 25.85 -23.99
C LYS A 155 2.56 26.80 -24.63
N LYS A 156 3.46 27.37 -23.83
CA LYS A 156 4.54 28.25 -24.30
C LYS A 156 5.83 27.53 -24.67
N GLY A 157 5.89 26.18 -24.51
CA GLY A 157 7.10 25.40 -24.81
C GLY A 157 8.25 25.61 -23.79
N GLU A 158 7.96 26.17 -22.63
CA GLU A 158 8.97 26.46 -21.60
C GLU A 158 9.33 25.25 -20.73
N VAL A 159 8.69 24.06 -20.93
CA VAL A 159 8.92 22.81 -20.17
C VAL A 159 9.54 21.71 -21.05
N GLU A 160 10.44 22.04 -21.97
CA GLU A 160 11.22 21.02 -22.70
C GLU A 160 12.46 20.49 -21.94
N GLY A 161 12.66 20.89 -20.68
CA GLY A 161 13.88 20.60 -19.93
C GLY A 161 13.92 19.30 -19.11
N HIS A 162 12.80 18.59 -18.92
CA HIS A 162 12.74 17.47 -17.97
C HIS A 162 12.72 16.05 -18.57
N ALA A 163 12.69 15.92 -19.89
CA ALA A 163 12.62 14.60 -20.56
C ALA A 163 13.99 14.00 -20.95
N GLN A 164 15.11 14.63 -20.64
CA GLN A 164 16.44 14.16 -21.07
C GLN A 164 17.32 13.54 -19.99
N ILE A 165 16.84 13.28 -18.77
CA ILE A 165 17.66 12.70 -17.70
C ILE A 165 17.48 11.17 -17.54
N THR A 166 16.67 10.49 -18.31
CA THR A 166 16.46 9.03 -18.22
C THR A 166 17.22 8.22 -19.28
N GLY A 167 18.20 8.76 -19.94
CA GLY A 167 18.97 8.09 -21.01
C GLY A 167 20.45 7.79 -20.74
N ALA A 168 20.91 7.84 -19.48
CA ALA A 168 22.29 7.46 -19.16
C ALA A 168 22.40 5.94 -18.95
N VAL A 169 22.70 5.22 -20.01
CA VAL A 169 23.15 3.82 -19.97
C VAL A 169 24.48 3.75 -19.23
N PHE A 170 24.48 3.17 -18.06
CA PHE A 170 25.70 2.83 -17.31
C PHE A 170 26.34 1.60 -17.97
N THR A 171 27.26 1.78 -18.89
CA THR A 171 28.17 0.72 -19.29
C THR A 171 29.35 0.70 -18.33
N SER A 172 29.26 -0.19 -17.32
CA SER A 172 30.45 -0.52 -16.50
C SER A 172 31.35 -1.45 -17.28
N HIS A 173 32.48 -0.93 -17.76
CA HIS A 173 33.66 -1.74 -18.07
C HIS A 173 34.40 -2.03 -16.76
N VAL A 174 34.51 -3.29 -16.42
CA VAL A 174 35.43 -3.77 -15.38
C VAL A 174 36.58 -4.48 -16.08
N PRO A 175 37.84 -4.16 -15.78
CA PRO A 175 39.01 -4.88 -16.30
C PRO A 175 39.18 -6.25 -15.67
#